data_9d9e4451007b0d32708b285665396afd
#
_entry.id   9d9e4451007b0d32708b285665396afd
#
_cell.length_a   1.000
_cell.length_b   1.000
_cell.length_c   1.000
_cell.angle_alpha   90.00
_cell.angle_beta   90.00
_cell.angle_gamma   90.00
#
_symmetry.space_group_name_H-M   'P 1'
#
loop_
_entity.id
_entity.type
_entity.pdbx_description
1 polymer ?
#
loop_
_entity_poly.entity_id
_entity_poly.type
_entity_poly.pdbx_seq_one_letter_code
_entity_poly.pdbx_strand_id
1 'polypeptide(L)'
;MRPDRAADGFGLRLGIFYACLFGILGIQLPFFPLWLEARGLDAQEIGIVLAVPIIMRIVAVPVLSRAVDRFGDLRKGLIAAACAGVAGFAAVGFAHGFVPILLAVAVAAFLSSPLTSLADAYALRGLAARRQAYGPVRLWGSAAFIAANVDAGLLLAVVAANALIWLIVAAFALLSMASLLLRPLAAPADSGASHGDAHHGGSRRFLLVAAAASLIQASHALYYGFSAVDWTAKGMATTTVGLLWGLGVAAEIVLFAISSRLPLSPLAWLALGAAGAALRWGAMAVDPPAALIPLLQCLHALSFGATHLGSVQFVARTAGEGRSATAQGDFATILAVGSAAATALAGLLYAAWGDKAYAAMAGAAVLGALCLFPARRLQ
;
A
#
# COMPACT_ATOMS: atom_id res chain seq x y z
N MET A 1 14.62 15.83 -38.63
CA MET A 1 13.93 14.55 -38.37
C MET A 1 14.07 14.25 -36.88
N ARG A 2 13.03 14.49 -36.03
CA ARG A 2 13.09 14.11 -34.60
C ARG A 2 12.83 12.60 -34.54
N PRO A 3 13.70 11.80 -33.90
CA PRO A 3 13.45 10.37 -33.78
C PRO A 3 12.09 10.16 -33.10
N ASP A 4 11.34 9.20 -33.60
CA ASP A 4 10.02 8.83 -33.12
C ASP A 4 10.15 8.40 -31.65
N ARG A 5 9.78 9.29 -30.70
CA ARG A 5 9.95 9.10 -29.26
C ARG A 5 9.07 7.97 -28.71
N ALA A 6 8.13 7.45 -29.51
CA ALA A 6 7.30 6.29 -29.19
C ALA A 6 8.08 4.97 -29.29
N ALA A 7 9.14 4.92 -30.14
CA ALA A 7 9.90 3.70 -30.44
C ALA A 7 11.04 3.40 -29.40
N ASP A 8 11.21 4.23 -28.35
CA ASP A 8 12.33 4.07 -27.41
C ASP A 8 12.13 2.97 -26.33
N GLY A 9 10.98 2.30 -26.32
CA GLY A 9 10.65 1.24 -25.38
C GLY A 9 10.52 1.71 -23.91
N PHE A 10 10.36 3.02 -23.64
CA PHE A 10 10.29 3.59 -22.30
C PHE A 10 9.14 3.03 -21.49
N GLY A 11 7.93 2.99 -22.07
CA GLY A 11 6.73 2.45 -21.41
C GLY A 11 6.87 0.99 -21.03
N LEU A 12 7.46 0.14 -21.89
CA LEU A 12 7.70 -1.27 -21.60
C LEU A 12 8.69 -1.46 -20.44
N ARG A 13 9.83 -0.75 -20.46
CA ARG A 13 10.84 -0.82 -19.39
C ARG A 13 10.27 -0.37 -18.05
N LEU A 14 9.46 0.69 -18.07
CA LEU A 14 8.77 1.19 -16.90
C LEU A 14 7.70 0.21 -16.43
N GLY A 15 6.96 -0.43 -17.34
CA GLY A 15 5.99 -1.49 -17.04
C GLY A 15 6.65 -2.69 -16.34
N ILE A 16 7.81 -3.16 -16.85
CA ILE A 16 8.60 -4.21 -16.20
C ILE A 16 9.03 -3.79 -14.79
N PHE A 17 9.50 -2.56 -14.63
CA PHE A 17 9.89 -2.03 -13.31
C PHE A 17 8.70 -2.02 -12.34
N TYR A 18 7.52 -1.53 -12.77
CA TYR A 18 6.31 -1.55 -11.94
C TYR A 18 5.85 -2.98 -11.62
N ALA A 19 5.96 -3.90 -12.57
CA ALA A 19 5.65 -5.30 -12.34
C ALA A 19 6.53 -5.90 -11.23
N CYS A 20 7.85 -5.65 -11.26
CA CYS A 20 8.74 -6.10 -10.20
C CYS A 20 8.42 -5.42 -8.86
N LEU A 21 8.21 -4.09 -8.85
CA LEU A 21 7.92 -3.32 -7.64
C LEU A 21 6.63 -3.80 -6.94
N PHE A 22 5.56 -3.99 -7.70
CA PHE A 22 4.28 -4.44 -7.16
C PHE A 22 4.24 -5.95 -6.93
N GLY A 23 5.05 -6.72 -7.63
CA GLY A 23 5.28 -8.13 -7.32
C GLY A 23 5.85 -8.33 -5.91
N ILE A 24 6.79 -7.49 -5.47
CA ILE A 24 7.28 -7.52 -4.09
C ILE A 24 6.12 -7.30 -3.10
N LEU A 25 5.28 -6.32 -3.33
CA LEU A 25 4.13 -6.04 -2.47
C LEU A 25 3.12 -7.21 -2.46
N GLY A 26 2.92 -7.86 -3.61
CA GLY A 26 2.06 -9.03 -3.72
C GLY A 26 2.58 -10.23 -2.91
N ILE A 27 3.89 -10.39 -2.77
CA ILE A 27 4.49 -11.41 -1.91
C ILE A 27 4.42 -11.01 -0.44
N GLN A 28 4.83 -9.78 -0.12
CA GLN A 28 5.00 -9.32 1.25
C GLN A 28 3.67 -9.16 1.99
N LEU A 29 2.68 -8.51 1.37
CA LEU A 29 1.48 -8.09 2.09
C LEU A 29 0.72 -9.29 2.70
N PRO A 30 0.42 -10.38 1.95
CA PRO A 30 -0.30 -11.51 2.52
C PRO A 30 0.60 -12.46 3.33
N PHE A 31 1.86 -12.63 2.95
CA PHE A 31 2.64 -13.79 3.42
C PHE A 31 3.78 -13.42 4.38
N PHE A 32 4.20 -12.17 4.48
CA PHE A 32 5.24 -11.77 5.44
C PHE A 32 4.83 -12.04 6.91
N PRO A 33 3.55 -11.87 7.31
CA PRO A 33 3.10 -12.28 8.63
C PRO A 33 3.31 -13.77 8.93
N LEU A 34 3.08 -14.67 7.95
CA LEU A 34 3.36 -16.10 8.09
C LEU A 34 4.86 -16.40 8.31
N TRP A 35 5.73 -15.62 7.65
CA TRP A 35 7.17 -15.74 7.89
C TRP A 35 7.54 -15.33 9.32
N LEU A 36 6.95 -14.23 9.83
CA LEU A 36 7.19 -13.78 11.20
C LEU A 36 6.72 -14.82 12.22
N GLU A 37 5.55 -15.42 12.01
CA GLU A 37 5.03 -16.52 12.83
C GLU A 37 5.97 -17.74 12.78
N ALA A 38 6.43 -18.16 11.58
CA ALA A 38 7.37 -19.25 11.41
C ALA A 38 8.74 -18.97 12.04
N ARG A 39 9.08 -17.68 12.30
CA ARG A 39 10.27 -17.25 13.07
C ARG A 39 10.03 -17.25 14.58
N GLY A 40 8.84 -17.65 15.03
CA GLY A 40 8.48 -17.79 16.44
C GLY A 40 8.02 -16.49 17.11
N LEU A 41 7.67 -15.45 16.34
CA LEU A 41 7.09 -14.24 16.89
C LEU A 41 5.63 -14.49 17.27
N ASP A 42 5.22 -13.95 18.40
CA ASP A 42 3.82 -13.94 18.81
C ASP A 42 3.00 -12.88 18.05
N ALA A 43 1.69 -12.91 18.22
CA ALA A 43 0.79 -11.99 17.49
C ALA A 43 1.04 -10.50 17.83
N GLN A 44 1.46 -10.19 19.07
CA GLN A 44 1.76 -8.81 19.48
C GLN A 44 3.04 -8.33 18.79
N GLU A 45 4.08 -9.16 18.81
CA GLU A 45 5.35 -8.91 18.14
C GLU A 45 5.18 -8.74 16.64
N ILE A 46 4.36 -9.60 15.98
CA ILE A 46 4.00 -9.49 14.57
C ILE A 46 3.34 -8.15 14.29
N GLY A 47 2.34 -7.75 15.08
CA GLY A 47 1.67 -6.46 14.92
C GLY A 47 2.62 -5.26 14.99
N ILE A 48 3.57 -5.29 15.95
CA ILE A 48 4.59 -4.24 16.10
C ILE A 48 5.52 -4.23 14.87
N VAL A 49 6.05 -5.38 14.44
CA VAL A 49 6.94 -5.47 13.28
C VAL A 49 6.25 -4.97 12.00
N LEU A 50 4.97 -5.30 11.80
CA LEU A 50 4.21 -4.85 10.62
C LEU A 50 3.87 -3.35 10.65
N ALA A 51 3.79 -2.72 11.82
CA ALA A 51 3.60 -1.27 11.94
C ALA A 51 4.85 -0.45 11.57
N VAL A 52 6.04 -1.03 11.78
CA VAL A 52 7.32 -0.34 11.56
C VAL A 52 7.50 0.18 10.13
N PRO A 53 7.24 -0.58 9.05
CA PRO A 53 7.36 -0.07 7.69
C PRO A 53 6.48 1.16 7.42
N ILE A 54 5.29 1.23 8.03
CA ILE A 54 4.38 2.35 7.89
C ILE A 54 4.97 3.61 8.56
N ILE A 55 5.52 3.44 9.76
CA ILE A 55 6.17 4.53 10.52
C ILE A 55 7.44 4.99 9.78
N MET A 56 8.28 4.05 9.37
CA MET A 56 9.52 4.37 8.65
C MET A 56 9.22 5.16 7.36
N ARG A 57 8.16 4.83 6.65
CA ARG A 57 7.78 5.53 5.43
C ARG A 57 7.45 7.01 5.67
N ILE A 58 6.82 7.35 6.81
CA ILE A 58 6.51 8.75 7.15
C ILE A 58 7.79 9.59 7.23
N VAL A 59 8.86 9.02 7.78
CA VAL A 59 10.14 9.73 7.93
C VAL A 59 11.04 9.58 6.70
N ALA A 60 11.16 8.36 6.17
CA ALA A 60 12.09 8.03 5.11
C ALA A 60 11.74 8.71 3.78
N VAL A 61 10.46 8.77 3.40
CA VAL A 61 10.06 9.33 2.11
C VAL A 61 10.47 10.80 2.00
N PRO A 62 10.16 11.71 2.94
CA PRO A 62 10.62 13.09 2.85
C PRO A 62 12.15 13.24 2.88
N VAL A 63 12.83 12.47 3.71
CA VAL A 63 14.29 12.57 3.88
C VAL A 63 15.03 12.09 2.64
N LEU A 64 14.73 10.86 2.20
CA LEU A 64 15.44 10.23 1.08
C LEU A 64 15.05 10.81 -0.28
N SER A 65 13.79 11.24 -0.48
CA SER A 65 13.39 11.92 -1.70
C SER A 65 14.13 13.26 -1.87
N ARG A 66 14.24 14.06 -0.79
CA ARG A 66 15.04 15.30 -0.83
C ARG A 66 16.52 15.02 -1.12
N ALA A 67 17.08 13.94 -0.59
CA ALA A 67 18.45 13.53 -0.92
C ALA A 67 18.58 13.21 -2.41
N VAL A 68 17.66 12.43 -2.98
CA VAL A 68 17.64 12.10 -4.41
C VAL A 68 17.47 13.35 -5.28
N ASP A 69 16.59 14.29 -4.88
CA ASP A 69 16.39 15.55 -5.59
C ASP A 69 17.66 16.40 -5.63
N ARG A 70 18.43 16.45 -4.53
CA ARG A 70 19.74 17.14 -4.48
C ARG A 70 20.77 16.52 -5.43
N PHE A 71 20.74 15.21 -5.63
CA PHE A 71 21.61 14.51 -6.59
C PHE A 71 21.11 14.61 -8.03
N GLY A 72 19.87 15.06 -8.24
CA GLY A 72 19.27 15.33 -9.55
C GLY A 72 19.01 14.11 -10.44
N ASP A 73 19.12 12.88 -9.92
CA ASP A 73 19.01 11.65 -10.70
C ASP A 73 18.05 10.63 -10.05
N LEU A 74 16.77 10.71 -10.41
CA LEU A 74 15.74 9.79 -9.97
C LEU A 74 16.07 8.32 -10.26
N ARG A 75 16.71 8.03 -11.40
CA ARG A 75 17.09 6.67 -11.77
C ARG A 75 18.11 6.09 -10.79
N LYS A 76 19.14 6.86 -10.43
CA LYS A 76 20.14 6.42 -9.44
C LYS A 76 19.50 6.23 -8.08
N GLY A 77 18.55 7.09 -7.68
CA GLY A 77 17.76 6.93 -6.45
C GLY A 77 16.98 5.62 -6.44
N LEU A 78 16.32 5.27 -7.54
CA LEU A 78 15.59 4.00 -7.68
C LEU A 78 16.52 2.78 -7.61
N ILE A 79 17.66 2.81 -8.30
CA ILE A 79 18.66 1.73 -8.25
C ILE A 79 19.18 1.55 -6.82
N ALA A 80 19.58 2.66 -6.17
CA ALA A 80 20.11 2.61 -4.81
C ALA A 80 19.09 2.05 -3.81
N ALA A 81 17.83 2.50 -3.87
CA ALA A 81 16.78 2.03 -2.99
C ALA A 81 16.40 0.55 -3.25
N ALA A 82 16.43 0.10 -4.50
CA ALA A 82 16.20 -1.31 -4.84
C ALA A 82 17.33 -2.21 -4.32
N CYS A 83 18.60 -1.83 -4.54
CA CYS A 83 19.75 -2.56 -4.00
C CYS A 83 19.77 -2.57 -2.47
N ALA A 84 19.41 -1.45 -1.84
CA ALA A 84 19.29 -1.37 -0.39
C ALA A 84 18.18 -2.30 0.14
N GLY A 85 17.08 -2.48 -0.62
CA GLY A 85 16.05 -3.48 -0.34
C GLY A 85 16.60 -4.90 -0.34
N VAL A 86 17.45 -5.27 -1.31
CA VAL A 86 18.13 -6.60 -1.33
C VAL A 86 18.93 -6.81 -0.04
N ALA A 87 19.83 -5.87 0.28
CA ALA A 87 20.68 -5.98 1.47
C ALA A 87 19.87 -5.96 2.76
N GLY A 88 18.85 -5.08 2.86
CA GLY A 88 18.00 -4.95 4.03
C GLY A 88 17.18 -6.22 4.31
N PHE A 89 16.49 -6.76 3.29
CA PHE A 89 15.71 -7.99 3.47
C PHE A 89 16.57 -9.24 3.61
N ALA A 90 17.78 -9.27 3.04
CA ALA A 90 18.77 -10.31 3.35
C ALA A 90 19.17 -10.27 4.84
N ALA A 91 19.41 -9.07 5.39
CA ALA A 91 19.69 -8.90 6.81
C ALA A 91 18.50 -9.37 7.68
N VAL A 92 17.26 -9.08 7.28
CA VAL A 92 16.05 -9.62 7.94
C VAL A 92 16.07 -11.16 7.93
N GLY A 93 16.46 -11.79 6.81
CA GLY A 93 16.53 -13.26 6.70
C GLY A 93 17.51 -13.91 7.68
N PHE A 94 18.60 -13.24 8.03
CA PHE A 94 19.58 -13.72 9.00
C PHE A 94 19.24 -13.33 10.46
N ALA A 95 18.30 -12.42 10.69
CA ALA A 95 17.90 -11.99 12.01
C ALA A 95 17.08 -13.07 12.73
N HIS A 96 17.27 -13.24 14.04
CA HIS A 96 16.55 -14.19 14.88
C HIS A 96 16.03 -13.51 16.15
N GLY A 97 14.79 -13.85 16.54
CA GLY A 97 14.11 -13.24 17.66
C GLY A 97 13.56 -11.84 17.36
N PHE A 98 12.69 -11.36 18.23
CA PHE A 98 11.90 -10.15 18.01
C PHE A 98 12.75 -8.90 17.75
N VAL A 99 13.64 -8.53 18.65
CA VAL A 99 14.38 -7.26 18.56
C VAL A 99 15.29 -7.18 17.33
N PRO A 100 16.11 -8.21 16.99
CA PRO A 100 16.91 -8.17 15.77
C PRO A 100 16.06 -8.09 14.50
N ILE A 101 14.93 -8.84 14.42
CA ILE A 101 14.01 -8.79 13.29
C ILE A 101 13.39 -7.39 13.17
N LEU A 102 12.91 -6.81 14.27
CA LEU A 102 12.32 -5.48 14.33
C LEU A 102 13.29 -4.41 13.79
N LEU A 103 14.54 -4.42 14.26
CA LEU A 103 15.56 -3.47 13.83
C LEU A 103 15.95 -3.66 12.36
N ALA A 104 16.11 -4.91 11.90
CA ALA A 104 16.43 -5.20 10.52
C ALA A 104 15.28 -4.76 9.58
N VAL A 105 14.02 -5.04 9.96
CA VAL A 105 12.84 -4.58 9.21
C VAL A 105 12.76 -3.06 9.19
N ALA A 106 13.05 -2.37 10.31
CA ALA A 106 13.06 -0.91 10.36
C ALA A 106 14.07 -0.32 9.36
N VAL A 107 15.29 -0.84 9.33
CA VAL A 107 16.34 -0.39 8.39
C VAL A 107 15.97 -0.71 6.95
N ALA A 108 15.52 -1.94 6.66
CA ALA A 108 15.10 -2.35 5.33
C ALA A 108 13.94 -1.48 4.81
N ALA A 109 12.94 -1.23 5.66
CA ALA A 109 11.79 -0.39 5.34
C ALA A 109 12.20 1.08 5.14
N PHE A 110 13.05 1.64 6.01
CA PHE A 110 13.56 3.01 5.85
C PHE A 110 14.22 3.20 4.48
N LEU A 111 15.12 2.32 4.12
CA LEU A 111 15.91 2.43 2.89
C LEU A 111 15.08 2.18 1.62
N SER A 112 14.08 1.28 1.65
CA SER A 112 13.24 0.93 0.50
C SER A 112 11.96 1.75 0.37
N SER A 113 11.51 2.44 1.42
CA SER A 113 10.25 3.21 1.43
C SER A 113 10.08 4.22 0.29
N PRO A 114 11.12 4.92 -0.21
CA PRO A 114 10.92 5.91 -1.26
C PRO A 114 10.69 5.29 -2.66
N LEU A 115 10.86 3.99 -2.84
CA LEU A 115 10.76 3.32 -4.14
C LEU A 115 9.47 3.67 -4.89
N THR A 116 8.30 3.59 -4.23
CA THR A 116 7.02 3.88 -4.88
C THR A 116 6.92 5.36 -5.29
N SER A 117 7.27 6.28 -4.38
CA SER A 117 7.19 7.72 -4.65
C SER A 117 8.18 8.15 -5.74
N LEU A 118 9.40 7.63 -5.72
CA LEU A 118 10.41 7.89 -6.75
C LEU A 118 10.01 7.28 -8.09
N ALA A 119 9.39 6.08 -8.08
CA ALA A 119 8.88 5.43 -9.28
C ALA A 119 7.79 6.26 -9.95
N ASP A 120 6.84 6.78 -9.16
CA ASP A 120 5.76 7.62 -9.67
C ASP A 120 6.30 8.95 -10.20
N ALA A 121 7.24 9.58 -9.50
CA ALA A 121 7.90 10.80 -9.97
C ALA A 121 8.67 10.58 -11.29
N TYR A 122 9.43 9.48 -11.38
CA TYR A 122 10.15 9.08 -12.59
C TYR A 122 9.16 8.80 -13.75
N ALA A 123 8.09 8.06 -13.47
CA ALA A 123 7.08 7.69 -14.44
C ALA A 123 6.36 8.91 -15.02
N LEU A 124 5.81 9.76 -14.14
CA LEU A 124 5.06 10.95 -14.56
C LEU A 124 5.93 11.87 -15.42
N ARG A 125 7.18 12.11 -15.00
CA ARG A 125 8.12 12.95 -15.74
C ARG A 125 8.50 12.32 -17.09
N GLY A 126 8.84 11.03 -17.10
CA GLY A 126 9.27 10.34 -18.31
C GLY A 126 8.17 10.15 -19.35
N LEU A 127 6.94 9.84 -18.91
CA LEU A 127 5.77 9.66 -19.76
C LEU A 127 5.25 11.00 -20.31
N ALA A 128 5.22 12.06 -19.48
CA ALA A 128 4.83 13.40 -19.94
C ALA A 128 5.75 13.89 -21.07
N ALA A 129 7.06 13.70 -20.96
CA ALA A 129 8.01 14.05 -22.01
C ALA A 129 7.79 13.28 -23.34
N ARG A 130 7.06 12.15 -23.28
CA ARG A 130 6.73 11.25 -24.43
C ARG A 130 5.28 11.30 -24.83
N ARG A 131 4.46 12.10 -24.17
CA ARG A 131 3.00 12.18 -24.37
C ARG A 131 2.30 10.82 -24.21
N GLN A 132 2.81 9.99 -23.33
CA GLN A 132 2.24 8.67 -23.00
C GLN A 132 1.39 8.76 -21.73
N ALA A 133 0.29 7.97 -21.69
CA ALA A 133 -0.58 7.90 -20.53
C ALA A 133 0.05 7.06 -19.41
N TYR A 134 -0.08 7.50 -18.15
CA TYR A 134 0.42 6.81 -16.96
C TYR A 134 -0.37 5.53 -16.64
N GLY A 135 -1.71 5.57 -16.78
CA GLY A 135 -2.60 4.48 -16.38
C GLY A 135 -2.25 3.11 -16.95
N PRO A 136 -2.09 2.97 -18.29
CA PRO A 136 -1.74 1.68 -18.90
C PRO A 136 -0.43 1.10 -18.39
N VAL A 137 0.57 1.93 -18.11
CA VAL A 137 1.85 1.47 -17.57
C VAL A 137 1.71 1.03 -16.10
N ARG A 138 0.92 1.77 -15.33
CA ARG A 138 0.67 1.46 -13.91
C ARG A 138 -0.14 0.17 -13.71
N LEU A 139 -1.00 -0.21 -14.69
CA LEU A 139 -1.76 -1.46 -14.67
C LEU A 139 -0.86 -2.71 -14.63
N TRP A 140 0.35 -2.68 -15.20
CA TRP A 140 1.32 -3.77 -15.08
C TRP A 140 1.64 -4.10 -13.62
N GLY A 141 1.69 -3.07 -12.77
CA GLY A 141 1.87 -3.27 -11.33
C GLY A 141 0.71 -4.03 -10.69
N SER A 142 -0.54 -3.66 -11.00
CA SER A 142 -1.71 -4.35 -10.45
C SER A 142 -1.80 -5.81 -10.92
N ALA A 143 -1.53 -6.07 -12.19
CA ALA A 143 -1.50 -7.42 -12.73
C ALA A 143 -0.40 -8.27 -12.07
N ALA A 144 0.80 -7.72 -11.90
CA ALA A 144 1.91 -8.39 -11.24
C ALA A 144 1.67 -8.61 -9.74
N PHE A 145 0.99 -7.69 -9.07
CA PHE A 145 0.57 -7.87 -7.68
C PHE A 145 -0.32 -9.12 -7.54
N ILE A 146 -1.36 -9.24 -8.39
CA ILE A 146 -2.26 -10.39 -8.38
C ILE A 146 -1.50 -11.68 -8.69
N ALA A 147 -0.67 -11.68 -9.74
CA ALA A 147 0.14 -12.84 -10.12
C ALA A 147 1.05 -13.26 -8.96
N ALA A 148 1.76 -12.31 -8.35
CA ALA A 148 2.68 -12.58 -7.26
C ALA A 148 1.99 -13.11 -5.98
N ASN A 149 0.74 -12.69 -5.70
CA ASN A 149 -0.05 -13.30 -4.63
C ASN A 149 -0.30 -14.79 -4.88
N VAL A 150 -0.68 -15.14 -6.11
CA VAL A 150 -0.98 -16.51 -6.49
C VAL A 150 0.32 -17.35 -6.52
N ASP A 151 1.36 -16.84 -7.17
CA ASP A 151 2.65 -17.54 -7.30
C ASP A 151 3.32 -17.78 -5.94
N ALA A 152 3.30 -16.78 -5.05
CA ALA A 152 3.81 -16.95 -3.69
C ALA A 152 2.98 -17.96 -2.90
N GLY A 153 1.65 -17.94 -3.04
CA GLY A 153 0.78 -18.93 -2.41
C GLY A 153 1.02 -20.37 -2.92
N LEU A 154 1.24 -20.54 -4.23
CA LEU A 154 1.62 -21.81 -4.83
C LEU A 154 2.98 -22.29 -4.32
N LEU A 155 3.97 -21.39 -4.26
CA LEU A 155 5.30 -21.74 -3.79
C LEU A 155 5.28 -22.15 -2.31
N LEU A 156 4.56 -21.44 -1.47
CA LEU A 156 4.44 -21.76 -0.05
C LEU A 156 3.62 -23.03 0.24
N ALA A 157 2.91 -23.56 -0.73
CA ALA A 157 2.29 -24.88 -0.61
C ALA A 157 3.31 -26.02 -0.64
N VAL A 158 4.51 -25.80 -1.19
CA VAL A 158 5.56 -26.82 -1.37
C VAL A 158 6.87 -26.47 -0.66
N VAL A 159 7.04 -25.24 -0.21
CA VAL A 159 8.24 -24.73 0.47
C VAL A 159 7.87 -24.22 1.85
N ALA A 160 8.74 -24.43 2.84
CA ALA A 160 8.50 -23.96 4.20
C ALA A 160 8.38 -22.43 4.26
N ALA A 161 7.48 -21.91 5.12
CA ALA A 161 7.25 -20.48 5.30
C ALA A 161 8.54 -19.68 5.63
N ASN A 162 9.51 -20.31 6.29
CA ASN A 162 10.84 -19.70 6.57
C ASN A 162 11.63 -19.32 5.29
N ALA A 163 11.33 -19.95 4.13
CA ALA A 163 12.00 -19.61 2.88
C ALA A 163 11.42 -18.34 2.21
N LEU A 164 10.26 -17.85 2.63
CA LEU A 164 9.59 -16.68 2.05
C LEU A 164 10.50 -15.45 1.97
N ILE A 165 11.31 -15.22 2.99
CA ILE A 165 12.21 -14.06 3.03
C ILE A 165 13.17 -14.04 1.85
N TRP A 166 13.65 -15.20 1.42
CA TRP A 166 14.55 -15.33 0.27
C TRP A 166 13.84 -15.09 -1.06
N LEU A 167 12.54 -15.41 -1.13
CA LEU A 167 11.70 -15.03 -2.28
C LEU A 167 11.57 -13.48 -2.35
N ILE A 168 11.39 -12.82 -1.22
CA ILE A 168 11.36 -11.35 -1.14
C ILE A 168 12.72 -10.75 -1.56
N VAL A 169 13.83 -11.31 -1.09
CA VAL A 169 15.19 -10.91 -1.50
C VAL A 169 15.39 -11.06 -3.01
N ALA A 170 14.97 -12.21 -3.57
CA ALA A 170 15.05 -12.45 -5.01
C ALA A 170 14.18 -11.46 -5.80
N ALA A 171 12.98 -11.12 -5.31
CA ALA A 171 12.11 -10.14 -5.93
C ALA A 171 12.74 -8.72 -5.90
N PHE A 172 13.40 -8.32 -4.82
CA PHE A 172 14.19 -7.08 -4.77
C PHE A 172 15.40 -7.11 -5.71
N ALA A 173 16.06 -8.28 -5.88
CA ALA A 173 17.14 -8.43 -6.86
C ALA A 173 16.61 -8.27 -8.29
N LEU A 174 15.46 -8.84 -8.62
CA LEU A 174 14.79 -8.64 -9.91
C LEU A 174 14.40 -7.16 -10.11
N LEU A 175 13.89 -6.48 -9.09
CA LEU A 175 13.61 -5.05 -9.13
C LEU A 175 14.90 -4.24 -9.38
N SER A 176 16.01 -4.60 -8.73
CA SER A 176 17.31 -3.95 -8.94
C SER A 176 17.77 -4.12 -10.39
N MET A 177 17.65 -5.31 -10.96
CA MET A 177 17.93 -5.55 -12.38
C MET A 177 17.00 -4.76 -13.31
N ALA A 178 15.70 -4.76 -13.02
CA ALA A 178 14.73 -3.98 -13.79
C ALA A 178 15.01 -2.47 -13.73
N SER A 179 15.52 -1.96 -12.60
CA SER A 179 15.90 -0.55 -12.44
C SER A 179 17.05 -0.14 -13.34
N LEU A 180 17.94 -1.07 -13.69
CA LEU A 180 19.03 -0.84 -14.64
C LEU A 180 18.53 -0.62 -16.08
N LEU A 181 17.35 -1.18 -16.43
CA LEU A 181 16.70 -0.99 -17.73
C LEU A 181 16.11 0.42 -17.89
N LEU A 182 15.88 1.14 -16.79
CA LEU A 182 15.36 2.50 -16.82
C LEU A 182 16.36 3.45 -17.50
N ARG A 183 15.86 4.42 -18.25
CA ARG A 183 16.69 5.40 -18.94
C ARG A 183 16.90 6.65 -18.10
N PRO A 184 18.05 7.32 -18.17
CA PRO A 184 18.23 8.63 -17.59
C PRO A 184 17.16 9.61 -18.12
N LEU A 185 16.60 10.44 -17.25
CA LEU A 185 15.72 11.53 -17.63
C LEU A 185 16.56 12.82 -17.75
N ALA A 186 16.19 13.70 -18.68
CA ALA A 186 16.79 15.02 -18.75
C ALA A 186 16.59 15.77 -17.43
N ALA A 187 17.56 16.59 -17.00
CA ALA A 187 17.40 17.42 -15.82
C ALA A 187 16.12 18.28 -15.91
N PRO A 188 15.41 18.60 -14.80
CA PRO A 188 14.33 19.56 -14.85
C PRO A 188 14.88 20.87 -15.41
N ALA A 189 14.19 21.50 -16.36
CA ALA A 189 14.35 22.92 -16.55
C ALA A 189 13.94 23.55 -15.22
N ASP A 190 14.76 24.47 -14.67
CA ASP A 190 14.50 25.16 -13.40
C ASP A 190 13.09 25.76 -13.39
N SER A 191 12.14 25.00 -12.95
CA SER A 191 10.83 25.52 -12.55
C SER A 191 10.99 25.85 -11.07
N GLY A 192 11.22 27.12 -10.78
CA GLY A 192 11.21 27.67 -9.42
C GLY A 192 9.86 27.44 -8.76
N ALA A 193 9.66 26.24 -8.26
CA ALA A 193 8.53 25.91 -7.41
C ALA A 193 8.79 26.56 -6.05
N SER A 194 8.20 27.73 -5.85
CA SER A 194 8.13 28.37 -4.54
C SER A 194 7.46 27.43 -3.56
N HIS A 195 8.20 26.96 -2.60
CA HIS A 195 7.66 26.30 -1.41
C HIS A 195 6.97 27.39 -0.57
N GLY A 196 5.70 27.63 -0.84
CA GLY A 196 4.88 28.46 0.01
C GLY A 196 4.54 27.68 1.29
N ASP A 197 5.14 28.09 2.40
CA ASP A 197 4.76 27.65 3.74
C ASP A 197 3.37 28.21 4.08
N ALA A 198 2.33 27.42 3.86
CA ALA A 198 1.01 27.74 4.38
C ALA A 198 0.25 26.46 4.73
N HIS A 199 0.21 26.16 6.02
CA HIS A 199 -0.60 25.12 6.63
C HIS A 199 -2.09 25.34 6.31
N HIS A 200 -2.68 24.46 5.50
CA HIS A 200 -4.12 24.42 5.26
C HIS A 200 -4.76 23.13 5.80
N GLY A 201 -4.00 22.25 6.49
CA GLY A 201 -4.52 21.06 7.18
C GLY A 201 -5.44 21.38 8.37
N GLY A 202 -5.76 22.66 8.62
CA GLY A 202 -6.46 23.09 9.81
C GLY A 202 -7.99 23.25 9.71
N SER A 203 -8.62 23.09 8.54
CA SER A 203 -10.06 23.22 8.51
C SER A 203 -10.73 22.03 9.21
N ARG A 204 -11.70 22.30 10.09
CA ARG A 204 -12.43 21.25 10.82
C ARG A 204 -13.01 20.19 9.88
N ARG A 205 -13.48 20.60 8.70
CA ARG A 205 -13.97 19.69 7.67
C ARG A 205 -12.88 18.76 7.14
N PHE A 206 -11.70 19.30 6.82
CA PHE A 206 -10.56 18.51 6.34
C PHE A 206 -10.15 17.46 7.38
N LEU A 207 -10.01 17.85 8.64
CA LEU A 207 -9.64 16.93 9.72
C LEU A 207 -10.68 15.82 9.94
N LEU A 208 -11.98 16.15 9.88
CA LEU A 208 -13.06 15.16 10.01
C LEU A 208 -13.05 14.15 8.87
N VAL A 209 -12.84 14.60 7.63
CA VAL A 209 -12.79 13.71 6.45
C VAL A 209 -11.52 12.88 6.46
N ALA A 210 -10.37 13.46 6.83
CA ALA A 210 -9.12 12.73 6.99
C ALA A 210 -9.20 11.68 8.10
N ALA A 211 -9.82 12.02 9.24
CA ALA A 211 -10.06 11.06 10.32
C ALA A 211 -11.02 9.94 9.88
N ALA A 212 -12.09 10.26 9.16
CA ALA A 212 -12.99 9.25 8.60
C ALA A 212 -12.26 8.28 7.67
N ALA A 213 -11.52 8.82 6.69
CA ALA A 213 -10.75 8.00 5.76
C ALA A 213 -9.67 7.18 6.47
N SER A 214 -9.00 7.77 7.48
CA SER A 214 -8.00 7.08 8.30
C SER A 214 -8.60 5.90 9.06
N LEU A 215 -9.74 6.08 9.72
CA LEU A 215 -10.42 5.01 10.46
C LEU A 215 -10.88 3.87 9.53
N ILE A 216 -11.43 4.20 8.36
CA ILE A 216 -11.87 3.20 7.38
C ILE A 216 -10.66 2.43 6.83
N GLN A 217 -9.57 3.10 6.47
CA GLN A 217 -8.36 2.44 5.97
C GLN A 217 -7.64 1.64 7.07
N ALA A 218 -7.55 2.19 8.27
CA ALA A 218 -6.96 1.54 9.44
C ALA A 218 -7.73 0.26 9.84
N SER A 219 -9.03 0.18 9.54
CA SER A 219 -9.83 -1.03 9.77
C SER A 219 -9.35 -2.27 8.99
N HIS A 220 -8.48 -2.10 8.00
CA HIS A 220 -7.85 -3.23 7.28
C HIS A 220 -6.68 -3.85 8.04
N ALA A 221 -6.24 -3.27 9.15
CA ALA A 221 -5.02 -3.68 9.84
C ALA A 221 -5.02 -5.16 10.25
N LEU A 222 -6.13 -5.65 10.79
CA LEU A 222 -6.26 -7.06 11.17
C LEU A 222 -6.19 -7.99 9.95
N TYR A 223 -6.85 -7.61 8.86
CA TYR A 223 -6.83 -8.36 7.61
C TYR A 223 -5.42 -8.43 7.03
N TYR A 224 -4.71 -7.31 6.93
CA TYR A 224 -3.34 -7.28 6.40
C TYR A 224 -2.33 -8.01 7.29
N GLY A 225 -2.53 -7.99 8.60
CA GLY A 225 -1.61 -8.63 9.53
C GLY A 225 -1.88 -10.10 9.75
N PHE A 226 -3.14 -10.52 9.76
CA PHE A 226 -3.49 -11.81 10.32
C PHE A 226 -4.41 -12.69 9.46
N SER A 227 -4.96 -12.22 8.33
CA SER A 227 -5.86 -13.07 7.52
C SER A 227 -5.17 -14.32 6.99
N ALA A 228 -3.92 -14.21 6.51
CA ALA A 228 -3.19 -15.38 6.02
C ALA A 228 -2.84 -16.34 7.17
N VAL A 229 -2.41 -15.82 8.31
CA VAL A 229 -2.11 -16.59 9.53
C VAL A 229 -3.35 -17.36 9.99
N ASP A 230 -4.47 -16.66 10.15
CA ASP A 230 -5.73 -17.24 10.58
C ASP A 230 -6.26 -18.31 9.61
N TRP A 231 -6.29 -18.00 8.33
CA TRP A 231 -6.82 -18.92 7.33
C TRP A 231 -5.95 -20.17 7.16
N THR A 232 -4.62 -20.04 7.23
CA THR A 232 -3.74 -21.20 7.18
C THR A 232 -3.82 -22.04 8.46
N ALA A 233 -3.96 -21.42 9.63
CA ALA A 233 -4.21 -22.12 10.89
C ALA A 233 -5.54 -22.92 10.86
N LYS A 234 -6.54 -22.44 10.12
CA LYS A 234 -7.82 -23.15 9.86
C LYS A 234 -7.74 -24.18 8.74
N GLY A 235 -6.55 -24.46 8.20
CA GLY A 235 -6.32 -25.48 7.17
C GLY A 235 -6.53 -25.01 5.73
N MET A 236 -6.71 -23.69 5.49
CA MET A 236 -6.79 -23.17 4.12
C MET A 236 -5.41 -23.22 3.45
N ALA A 237 -5.37 -23.73 2.23
CA ALA A 237 -4.12 -23.76 1.45
C ALA A 237 -3.62 -22.35 1.14
N THR A 238 -2.31 -22.12 1.21
CA THR A 238 -1.67 -20.84 0.89
C THR A 238 -1.99 -20.34 -0.51
N THR A 239 -2.18 -21.26 -1.47
CA THR A 239 -2.66 -20.94 -2.83
C THR A 239 -4.03 -20.28 -2.79
N THR A 240 -4.97 -20.80 -1.97
CA THR A 240 -6.31 -20.21 -1.80
C THR A 240 -6.21 -18.84 -1.16
N VAL A 241 -5.33 -18.66 -0.18
CA VAL A 241 -5.05 -17.34 0.43
C VAL A 241 -4.61 -16.34 -0.65
N GLY A 242 -3.64 -16.71 -1.49
CA GLY A 242 -3.16 -15.86 -2.58
C GLY A 242 -4.27 -15.51 -3.59
N LEU A 243 -5.12 -16.48 -3.96
CA LEU A 243 -6.26 -16.25 -4.86
C LEU A 243 -7.29 -15.28 -4.24
N LEU A 244 -7.58 -15.40 -2.95
CA LEU A 244 -8.52 -14.53 -2.23
C LEU A 244 -8.00 -13.08 -2.15
N TRP A 245 -6.71 -12.89 -1.92
CA TRP A 245 -6.09 -11.57 -1.95
C TRP A 245 -6.12 -10.97 -3.36
N GLY A 246 -5.77 -11.77 -4.37
CA GLY A 246 -5.86 -11.38 -5.78
C GLY A 246 -7.27 -11.00 -6.20
N LEU A 247 -8.29 -11.74 -5.73
CA LEU A 247 -9.70 -11.46 -6.00
C LEU A 247 -10.12 -10.09 -5.46
N GLY A 248 -9.68 -9.72 -4.25
CA GLY A 248 -9.95 -8.41 -3.67
C GLY A 248 -9.42 -7.27 -4.56
N VAL A 249 -8.17 -7.40 -5.05
CA VAL A 249 -7.57 -6.39 -5.94
C VAL A 249 -8.23 -6.41 -7.33
N ALA A 250 -8.62 -7.57 -7.85
CA ALA A 250 -9.36 -7.64 -9.11
C ALA A 250 -10.71 -6.90 -9.02
N ALA A 251 -11.44 -7.07 -7.92
CA ALA A 251 -12.68 -6.33 -7.66
C ALA A 251 -12.44 -4.82 -7.57
N GLU A 252 -11.34 -4.38 -6.96
CA GLU A 252 -10.94 -2.98 -6.91
C GLU A 252 -10.67 -2.40 -8.31
N ILE A 253 -9.96 -3.14 -9.17
CA ILE A 253 -9.70 -2.74 -10.56
C ILE A 253 -11.02 -2.53 -11.30
N VAL A 254 -11.99 -3.44 -11.14
CA VAL A 254 -13.32 -3.31 -11.74
C VAL A 254 -14.01 -2.04 -11.24
N LEU A 255 -14.01 -1.78 -9.92
CA LEU A 255 -14.59 -0.56 -9.37
C LEU A 255 -13.94 0.69 -9.98
N PHE A 256 -12.62 0.74 -10.09
CA PHE A 256 -11.92 1.89 -10.68
C PHE A 256 -12.28 2.08 -12.15
N ALA A 257 -12.40 1.00 -12.90
CA ALA A 257 -12.78 1.06 -14.33
C ALA A 257 -14.19 1.63 -14.55
N ILE A 258 -15.13 1.37 -13.64
CA ILE A 258 -16.51 1.87 -13.76
C ILE A 258 -16.75 3.17 -12.99
N SER A 259 -15.83 3.60 -12.14
CA SER A 259 -16.01 4.73 -11.20
C SER A 259 -16.34 6.05 -11.91
N SER A 260 -15.82 6.26 -13.12
CA SER A 260 -16.13 7.45 -13.93
C SER A 260 -17.59 7.54 -14.38
N ARG A 261 -18.32 6.42 -14.37
CA ARG A 261 -19.75 6.34 -14.72
C ARG A 261 -20.66 6.53 -13.51
N LEU A 262 -20.07 6.59 -12.30
CA LEU A 262 -20.82 6.72 -11.05
C LEU A 262 -20.68 8.15 -10.51
N PRO A 263 -21.72 9.02 -10.62
CA PRO A 263 -21.63 10.42 -10.25
C PRO A 263 -21.72 10.62 -8.73
N LEU A 264 -20.85 9.95 -7.96
CA LEU A 264 -20.84 10.04 -6.51
C LEU A 264 -19.96 11.20 -6.02
N SER A 265 -20.40 11.89 -4.97
CA SER A 265 -19.58 12.88 -4.29
C SER A 265 -18.45 12.22 -3.51
N PRO A 266 -17.36 12.94 -3.16
CA PRO A 266 -16.28 12.39 -2.33
C PRO A 266 -16.76 11.79 -1.02
N LEU A 267 -17.71 12.47 -0.34
CA LEU A 267 -18.26 11.96 0.92
C LEU A 267 -19.17 10.76 0.72
N ALA A 268 -19.84 10.64 -0.42
CA ALA A 268 -20.64 9.46 -0.76
C ALA A 268 -19.73 8.24 -1.01
N TRP A 269 -18.61 8.42 -1.69
CA TRP A 269 -17.59 7.37 -1.84
C TRP A 269 -17.05 6.90 -0.50
N LEU A 270 -16.71 7.83 0.40
CA LEU A 270 -16.24 7.49 1.76
C LEU A 270 -17.31 6.78 2.59
N ALA A 271 -18.58 7.21 2.50
CA ALA A 271 -19.68 6.54 3.19
C ALA A 271 -19.91 5.12 2.66
N LEU A 272 -19.81 4.92 1.34
CA LEU A 272 -19.87 3.60 0.70
C LEU A 272 -18.70 2.71 1.16
N GLY A 273 -17.50 3.30 1.26
CA GLY A 273 -16.31 2.62 1.79
C GLY A 273 -16.48 2.18 3.24
N ALA A 274 -17.02 3.05 4.09
CA ALA A 274 -17.30 2.74 5.49
C ALA A 274 -18.35 1.63 5.63
N ALA A 275 -19.42 1.69 4.84
CA ALA A 275 -20.46 0.65 4.84
C ALA A 275 -19.91 -0.70 4.37
N GLY A 276 -19.11 -0.72 3.28
CA GLY A 276 -18.46 -1.92 2.79
C GLY A 276 -17.49 -2.52 3.80
N ALA A 277 -16.70 -1.68 4.50
CA ALA A 277 -15.79 -2.12 5.54
C ALA A 277 -16.55 -2.67 6.76
N ALA A 278 -17.58 -1.97 7.26
CA ALA A 278 -18.37 -2.43 8.39
C ALA A 278 -19.07 -3.78 8.11
N LEU A 279 -19.66 -3.94 6.93
CA LEU A 279 -20.26 -5.19 6.50
C LEU A 279 -19.21 -6.31 6.40
N ARG A 280 -18.08 -6.06 5.74
CA ARG A 280 -17.02 -7.05 5.54
C ARG A 280 -16.46 -7.53 6.86
N TRP A 281 -16.06 -6.60 7.73
CA TRP A 281 -15.45 -6.95 9.02
C TRP A 281 -16.47 -7.50 10.01
N GLY A 282 -17.71 -7.02 10.00
CA GLY A 282 -18.80 -7.59 10.80
C GLY A 282 -19.07 -9.06 10.43
N ALA A 283 -19.07 -9.37 9.12
CA ALA A 283 -19.20 -10.75 8.67
C ALA A 283 -17.97 -11.60 9.02
N MET A 284 -16.75 -11.05 8.91
CA MET A 284 -15.53 -11.76 9.30
C MET A 284 -15.45 -12.06 10.81
N ALA A 285 -16.02 -11.19 11.65
CA ALA A 285 -16.02 -11.35 13.11
C ALA A 285 -16.83 -12.55 13.63
N VAL A 286 -17.72 -13.09 12.82
CA VAL A 286 -18.58 -14.26 13.18
C VAL A 286 -18.08 -15.55 12.56
N ASP A 287 -16.83 -15.60 12.12
CA ASP A 287 -16.17 -16.77 11.51
C ASP A 287 -17.03 -17.40 10.37
N PRO A 288 -17.15 -16.70 9.24
CA PRO A 288 -18.05 -17.11 8.16
C PRO A 288 -17.55 -18.41 7.51
N PRO A 289 -18.45 -19.24 6.98
CA PRO A 289 -18.05 -20.41 6.19
C PRO A 289 -17.08 -20.04 5.06
N ALA A 290 -16.08 -20.89 4.80
CA ALA A 290 -15.06 -20.63 3.79
C ALA A 290 -15.64 -20.27 2.40
N ALA A 291 -16.80 -20.81 2.05
CA ALA A 291 -17.50 -20.50 0.80
C ALA A 291 -17.95 -19.04 0.67
N LEU A 292 -18.12 -18.32 1.78
CA LEU A 292 -18.48 -16.89 1.77
C LEU A 292 -17.29 -15.95 1.70
N ILE A 293 -16.09 -16.42 2.04
CA ILE A 293 -14.87 -15.59 2.04
C ILE A 293 -14.63 -14.92 0.67
N PRO A 294 -14.76 -15.61 -0.49
CA PRO A 294 -14.59 -14.95 -1.79
C PRO A 294 -15.52 -13.74 -1.99
N LEU A 295 -16.79 -13.84 -1.57
CA LEU A 295 -17.73 -12.73 -1.65
C LEU A 295 -17.29 -11.56 -0.75
N LEU A 296 -16.83 -11.86 0.46
CA LEU A 296 -16.31 -10.85 1.38
C LEU A 296 -15.01 -10.20 0.84
N GLN A 297 -14.21 -10.94 0.08
CA GLN A 297 -13.04 -10.36 -0.60
C GLN A 297 -13.45 -9.36 -1.68
N CYS A 298 -14.52 -9.58 -2.43
CA CYS A 298 -15.02 -8.61 -3.40
C CYS A 298 -15.42 -7.27 -2.74
N LEU A 299 -15.84 -7.27 -1.46
CA LEU A 299 -16.09 -6.04 -0.71
C LEU A 299 -14.83 -5.19 -0.48
N HIS A 300 -13.63 -5.71 -0.80
CA HIS A 300 -12.40 -4.90 -0.80
C HIS A 300 -12.50 -3.71 -1.76
N ALA A 301 -13.17 -3.89 -2.88
CA ALA A 301 -13.46 -2.79 -3.81
C ALA A 301 -14.18 -1.62 -3.13
N LEU A 302 -15.12 -1.91 -2.23
CA LEU A 302 -15.82 -0.88 -1.46
C LEU A 302 -14.95 -0.39 -0.30
N SER A 303 -14.53 -1.29 0.59
CA SER A 303 -13.82 -0.92 1.82
C SER A 303 -12.52 -0.15 1.56
N PHE A 304 -11.73 -0.56 0.57
CA PHE A 304 -10.49 0.10 0.17
C PHE A 304 -10.70 1.04 -1.03
N GLY A 305 -11.20 0.52 -2.15
CA GLY A 305 -11.26 1.23 -3.41
C GLY A 305 -12.15 2.47 -3.37
N ALA A 306 -13.39 2.37 -2.83
CA ALA A 306 -14.27 3.52 -2.71
C ALA A 306 -13.73 4.56 -1.73
N THR A 307 -13.10 4.11 -0.62
CA THR A 307 -12.45 5.00 0.35
C THR A 307 -11.29 5.76 -0.30
N HIS A 308 -10.48 5.09 -1.11
CA HIS A 308 -9.39 5.72 -1.85
C HIS A 308 -9.92 6.77 -2.86
N LEU A 309 -10.92 6.42 -3.67
CA LEU A 309 -11.54 7.35 -4.62
C LEU A 309 -12.11 8.58 -3.92
N GLY A 310 -12.85 8.38 -2.82
CA GLY A 310 -13.42 9.47 -2.03
C GLY A 310 -12.36 10.39 -1.45
N SER A 311 -11.28 9.82 -0.93
CA SER A 311 -10.13 10.54 -0.37
C SER A 311 -9.43 11.41 -1.41
N VAL A 312 -9.05 10.82 -2.55
CA VAL A 312 -8.36 11.52 -3.64
C VAL A 312 -9.22 12.64 -4.21
N GLN A 313 -10.51 12.38 -4.46
CA GLN A 313 -11.44 13.38 -4.97
C GLN A 313 -11.71 14.50 -3.95
N PHE A 314 -11.77 14.18 -2.65
CA PHE A 314 -11.95 15.19 -1.61
C PHE A 314 -10.76 16.14 -1.57
N VAL A 315 -9.55 15.61 -1.50
CA VAL A 315 -8.33 16.45 -1.48
C VAL A 315 -8.21 17.29 -2.74
N ALA A 316 -8.47 16.70 -3.93
CA ALA A 316 -8.42 17.42 -5.20
C ALA A 316 -9.42 18.59 -5.28
N ARG A 317 -10.60 18.47 -4.62
CA ARG A 317 -11.63 19.54 -4.63
C ARG A 317 -11.43 20.59 -3.55
N THR A 318 -10.71 20.27 -2.47
CA THR A 318 -10.55 21.16 -1.31
C THR A 318 -9.20 21.85 -1.27
N ALA A 319 -8.20 21.32 -1.95
CA ALA A 319 -6.91 21.98 -2.10
C ALA A 319 -7.04 23.17 -3.04
N GLY A 320 -6.70 24.38 -2.55
CA GLY A 320 -6.60 25.59 -3.37
C GLY A 320 -5.53 25.46 -4.46
N GLU A 321 -5.59 26.35 -5.46
CA GLU A 321 -4.60 26.39 -6.55
C GLU A 321 -3.17 26.48 -5.99
N GLY A 322 -2.28 25.60 -6.47
CA GLY A 322 -0.88 25.52 -6.04
C GLY A 322 -0.62 24.78 -4.72
N ARG A 323 -1.65 24.28 -3.99
CA ARG A 323 -1.52 23.67 -2.65
C ARG A 323 -1.93 22.18 -2.60
N SER A 324 -2.23 21.60 -3.73
CA SER A 324 -2.72 20.21 -3.82
C SER A 324 -1.72 19.19 -3.24
N ALA A 325 -0.42 19.39 -3.44
CA ALA A 325 0.61 18.46 -2.96
C ALA A 325 0.73 18.48 -1.42
N THR A 326 0.68 19.65 -0.79
CA THR A 326 0.71 19.80 0.68
C THR A 326 -0.50 19.14 1.32
N ALA A 327 -1.71 19.45 0.81
CA ALA A 327 -2.94 18.86 1.33
C ALA A 327 -2.97 17.32 1.16
N GLN A 328 -2.44 16.78 0.05
CA GLN A 328 -2.28 15.34 -0.13
C GLN A 328 -1.27 14.74 0.87
N GLY A 329 -0.16 15.43 1.13
CA GLY A 329 0.85 15.02 2.10
C GLY A 329 0.29 14.95 3.52
N ASP A 330 -0.42 16.01 3.96
CA ASP A 330 -1.05 16.06 5.28
C ASP A 330 -2.10 14.95 5.44
N PHE A 331 -2.95 14.77 4.43
CA PHE A 331 -3.97 13.73 4.40
C PHE A 331 -3.33 12.32 4.48
N ALA A 332 -2.32 12.06 3.66
CA ALA A 332 -1.60 10.79 3.64
C ALA A 332 -0.89 10.51 4.98
N THR A 333 -0.36 11.55 5.64
CA THR A 333 0.27 11.43 6.96
C THR A 333 -0.75 11.01 8.02
N ILE A 334 -1.94 11.62 8.05
CA ILE A 334 -3.01 11.24 8.98
C ILE A 334 -3.43 9.78 8.75
N LEU A 335 -3.58 9.35 7.49
CA LEU A 335 -3.88 7.96 7.16
C LEU A 335 -2.78 7.00 7.61
N ALA A 336 -1.52 7.38 7.40
CA ALA A 336 -0.38 6.55 7.76
C ALA A 336 -0.26 6.37 9.29
N VAL A 337 -0.45 7.46 10.06
CA VAL A 337 -0.43 7.40 11.53
C VAL A 337 -1.55 6.49 12.05
N GLY A 338 -2.78 6.66 11.56
CA GLY A 338 -3.91 5.81 11.95
C GLY A 338 -3.68 4.34 11.57
N SER A 339 -3.16 4.08 10.36
CA SER A 339 -2.83 2.72 9.92
C SER A 339 -1.71 2.08 10.75
N ALA A 340 -0.66 2.82 11.09
CA ALA A 340 0.43 2.31 11.93
C ALA A 340 -0.07 1.94 13.34
N ALA A 341 -0.86 2.83 13.96
CA ALA A 341 -1.46 2.58 15.27
C ALA A 341 -2.38 1.35 15.24
N ALA A 342 -3.27 1.27 14.22
CA ALA A 342 -4.18 0.14 14.09
C ALA A 342 -3.45 -1.17 13.83
N THR A 343 -2.35 -1.15 13.04
CA THR A 343 -1.55 -2.36 12.76
C THR A 343 -0.85 -2.87 14.02
N ALA A 344 -0.29 -1.98 14.83
CA ALA A 344 0.30 -2.37 16.13
C ALA A 344 -0.78 -2.92 17.08
N LEU A 345 -1.96 -2.26 17.15
CA LEU A 345 -3.08 -2.71 17.97
C LEU A 345 -3.69 -4.04 17.47
N ALA A 346 -3.66 -4.29 16.15
CA ALA A 346 -4.21 -5.52 15.58
C ALA A 346 -3.55 -6.77 16.15
N GLY A 347 -2.24 -6.73 16.45
CA GLY A 347 -1.56 -7.84 17.13
C GLY A 347 -2.11 -8.12 18.53
N LEU A 348 -2.32 -7.07 19.33
CA LEU A 348 -2.93 -7.19 20.67
C LEU A 348 -4.37 -7.72 20.58
N LEU A 349 -5.16 -7.19 19.65
CA LEU A 349 -6.56 -7.60 19.47
C LEU A 349 -6.66 -9.05 19.00
N TYR A 350 -5.80 -9.45 18.06
CA TYR A 350 -5.78 -10.83 17.56
C TYR A 350 -5.33 -11.82 18.62
N ALA A 351 -4.30 -11.48 19.41
CA ALA A 351 -3.85 -12.30 20.54
C ALA A 351 -4.97 -12.52 21.57
N ALA A 352 -5.79 -11.49 21.83
CA ALA A 352 -6.84 -11.57 22.83
C ALA A 352 -8.13 -12.24 22.33
N TRP A 353 -8.51 -12.02 21.07
CA TRP A 353 -9.85 -12.35 20.58
C TRP A 353 -9.87 -13.16 19.27
N GLY A 354 -8.71 -13.44 18.65
CA GLY A 354 -8.65 -14.14 17.35
C GLY A 354 -9.49 -13.40 16.29
N ASP A 355 -10.33 -14.14 15.56
CA ASP A 355 -11.20 -13.59 14.49
C ASP A 355 -12.22 -12.59 15.03
N LYS A 356 -12.68 -12.74 16.27
CA LYS A 356 -13.64 -11.80 16.87
C LYS A 356 -13.08 -10.38 16.93
N ALA A 357 -11.76 -10.21 16.82
CA ALA A 357 -11.12 -8.91 16.71
C ALA A 357 -11.56 -8.12 15.45
N TYR A 358 -12.08 -8.79 14.42
CA TYR A 358 -12.71 -8.09 13.28
C TYR A 358 -13.90 -7.22 13.69
N ALA A 359 -14.56 -7.48 14.83
CA ALA A 359 -15.61 -6.60 15.36
C ALA A 359 -15.06 -5.20 15.71
N ALA A 360 -13.81 -5.11 16.22
CA ALA A 360 -13.18 -3.83 16.46
C ALA A 360 -12.86 -3.09 15.13
N MET A 361 -12.52 -3.83 14.07
CA MET A 361 -12.32 -3.25 12.74
C MET A 361 -13.64 -2.73 12.16
N ALA A 362 -14.73 -3.46 12.33
CA ALA A 362 -16.09 -2.99 11.97
C ALA A 362 -16.46 -1.72 12.75
N GLY A 363 -16.18 -1.70 14.06
CA GLY A 363 -16.37 -0.51 14.92
C GLY A 363 -15.60 0.69 14.42
N ALA A 364 -14.33 0.52 14.04
CA ALA A 364 -13.50 1.60 13.46
C ALA A 364 -14.11 2.15 12.15
N ALA A 365 -14.63 1.28 11.28
CA ALA A 365 -15.30 1.70 10.05
C ALA A 365 -16.59 2.48 10.33
N VAL A 366 -17.39 2.06 11.31
CA VAL A 366 -18.58 2.78 11.76
C VAL A 366 -18.22 4.15 12.34
N LEU A 367 -17.20 4.22 13.19
CA LEU A 367 -16.69 5.51 13.71
C LEU A 367 -16.24 6.43 12.56
N GLY A 368 -15.59 5.87 11.54
CA GLY A 368 -15.25 6.60 10.32
C GLY A 368 -16.50 7.18 9.62
N ALA A 369 -17.58 6.38 9.49
CA ALA A 369 -18.84 6.85 8.95
C ALA A 369 -19.44 7.99 9.80
N LEU A 370 -19.39 7.87 11.13
CA LEU A 370 -19.89 8.90 12.05
C LEU A 370 -19.16 10.23 11.91
N CYS A 371 -17.84 10.23 11.63
CA CYS A 371 -17.08 11.44 11.35
C CYS A 371 -17.55 12.18 10.08
N LEU A 372 -18.20 11.51 9.13
CA LEU A 372 -18.72 12.13 7.91
C LEU A 372 -19.99 12.96 8.14
N PHE A 373 -20.77 12.68 9.18
CA PHE A 373 -22.01 13.43 9.44
C PHE A 373 -21.76 14.92 9.69
N PRO A 374 -20.91 15.31 10.66
CA PRO A 374 -20.61 16.72 10.85
C PRO A 374 -19.86 17.32 9.66
N ALA A 375 -19.03 16.55 8.95
CA ALA A 375 -18.31 17.03 7.77
C ALA A 375 -19.23 17.42 6.59
N ARG A 376 -20.42 16.84 6.50
CA ARG A 376 -21.45 17.21 5.49
C ARG A 376 -22.07 18.56 5.77
N ARG A 377 -22.13 19.00 7.03
CA ARG A 377 -22.75 20.26 7.46
C ARG A 377 -21.78 21.44 7.40
N LEU A 378 -20.50 21.16 7.30
CA LEU A 378 -19.45 22.18 7.16
C LEU A 378 -19.18 22.38 5.67
N GLN A 379 -19.72 23.43 5.10
CA GLN A 379 -19.45 23.85 3.70
C GLN A 379 -18.24 24.76 3.63
#